data_c7d2b614098e32b2f82f937c53d958b4
#
_entry.id   c7d2b614098e32b2f82f937c53d958b4
#
_cell.length_a   1.000
_cell.length_b   1.000
_cell.length_c   1.000
_cell.angle_alpha   90.00
_cell.angle_beta   90.00
_cell.angle_gamma   90.00
#
_symmetry.space_group_name_H-M   'P 1'
#
loop_
_entity.id
_entity.type
_entity.pdbx_description
1 polymer ?
#
loop_
_entity_poly.entity_id
_entity_poly.type
_entity_poly.pdbx_seq_one_letter_code
_entity_poly.pdbx_strand_id
1 'polypeptide(L)'
;MLLDLFAGLGITFRHIFKKKVTVQYPEERMEPAHRFRGMFRLDEDRCIKCTLCAKDCPIDIIYIDWHQEVNPETQKKEKVLSRFDIDIQRCMFCGLCEEGCPTNPKSIWLTTKTYELASYERWENLYIDMEELQDWKIRPEYTDQDIAK
;
A
#
# COMPACT_ATOMS: atom_id res chain seq x y z
N MET A 1 -33.63 33.35 -27.22
CA MET A 1 -34.05 31.99 -26.85
C MET A 1 -33.62 30.89 -27.85
N LEU A 2 -34.11 30.92 -29.13
CA LEU A 2 -33.65 29.96 -30.14
C LEU A 2 -32.13 30.06 -30.46
N LEU A 3 -31.61 31.27 -30.56
CA LEU A 3 -30.19 31.53 -30.80
C LEU A 3 -29.30 31.01 -29.67
N ASP A 4 -29.72 31.11 -28.42
CA ASP A 4 -28.99 30.63 -27.26
C ASP A 4 -28.92 29.08 -27.23
N LEU A 5 -30.02 28.44 -27.69
CA LEU A 5 -30.06 27.00 -27.86
C LEU A 5 -29.03 26.51 -28.89
N PHE A 6 -28.98 27.16 -30.07
CA PHE A 6 -27.98 26.84 -31.10
C PHE A 6 -26.56 27.14 -30.64
N ALA A 7 -26.35 28.22 -29.88
CA ALA A 7 -25.05 28.52 -29.30
C ALA A 7 -24.59 27.42 -28.34
N GLY A 8 -25.46 26.94 -27.44
CA GLY A 8 -25.18 25.82 -26.55
C GLY A 8 -24.88 24.54 -27.30
N LEU A 9 -25.67 24.20 -28.31
CA LEU A 9 -25.46 23.04 -29.18
C LEU A 9 -24.11 23.11 -29.91
N GLY A 10 -23.71 24.28 -30.40
CA GLY A 10 -22.42 24.52 -31.05
C GLY A 10 -21.23 24.30 -30.12
N ILE A 11 -21.36 24.68 -28.84
CA ILE A 11 -20.32 24.43 -27.83
C ILE A 11 -20.16 22.93 -27.60
N THR A 12 -21.22 22.17 -27.37
CA THR A 12 -21.16 20.72 -27.16
C THR A 12 -20.63 19.99 -28.38
N PHE A 13 -21.07 20.39 -29.58
CA PHE A 13 -20.57 19.82 -30.84
C PHE A 13 -19.05 20.02 -30.99
N ARG A 14 -18.53 21.21 -30.64
CA ARG A 14 -17.09 21.48 -30.67
C ARG A 14 -16.31 20.56 -29.72
N HIS A 15 -16.89 20.13 -28.59
CA HIS A 15 -16.22 19.23 -27.64
C HIS A 15 -16.00 17.83 -28.18
N ILE A 16 -16.78 17.36 -29.17
CA ILE A 16 -16.60 16.08 -29.82
C ILE A 16 -15.21 15.95 -30.49
N PHE A 17 -14.71 17.07 -31.03
CA PHE A 17 -13.41 17.09 -31.72
C PHE A 17 -12.23 17.52 -30.83
N LYS A 18 -12.47 17.80 -29.54
CA LYS A 18 -11.38 18.15 -28.63
C LYS A 18 -10.71 16.88 -28.10
N LYS A 19 -9.40 16.96 -27.83
CA LYS A 19 -8.66 15.91 -27.13
C LYS A 19 -9.32 15.64 -25.77
N LYS A 20 -9.51 14.36 -25.45
CA LYS A 20 -10.04 13.93 -24.16
C LYS A 20 -9.13 14.40 -23.01
N VAL A 21 -9.73 14.86 -21.93
CA VAL A 21 -9.04 15.26 -20.69
C VAL A 21 -9.05 14.13 -19.67
N THR A 22 -10.01 13.21 -19.80
CA THR A 22 -10.17 12.07 -18.91
C THR A 22 -9.21 10.94 -19.27
N VAL A 23 -8.68 10.29 -18.26
CA VAL A 23 -7.92 9.05 -18.40
C VAL A 23 -8.88 7.88 -18.55
N GLN A 24 -8.65 7.02 -19.52
CA GLN A 24 -9.51 5.88 -19.83
C GLN A 24 -9.08 4.67 -19.01
N TYR A 25 -9.28 4.71 -17.70
CA TYR A 25 -9.03 3.57 -16.83
C TYR A 25 -10.03 2.43 -17.14
N PRO A 26 -9.62 1.13 -17.19
CA PRO A 26 -8.28 0.62 -16.83
C PRO A 26 -7.26 0.55 -17.98
N GLU A 27 -7.64 0.85 -19.22
CA GLU A 27 -6.76 0.76 -20.39
C GLU A 27 -5.61 1.77 -20.34
N GLU A 28 -5.93 2.98 -19.87
CA GLU A 28 -4.93 4.01 -19.60
C GLU A 28 -4.82 4.22 -18.09
N ARG A 29 -3.60 4.15 -17.55
CA ARG A 29 -3.35 4.38 -16.13
C ARG A 29 -2.47 5.60 -15.94
N MET A 30 -2.78 6.38 -14.91
CA MET A 30 -1.95 7.49 -14.50
C MET A 30 -0.80 6.97 -13.63
N GLU A 31 0.44 7.29 -13.97
CA GLU A 31 1.59 6.96 -13.13
C GLU A 31 1.54 7.84 -11.86
N PRO A 32 1.52 7.24 -10.67
CA PRO A 32 1.52 8.01 -9.42
C PRO A 32 2.80 8.80 -9.25
N ALA A 33 2.72 9.90 -8.49
CA ALA A 33 3.90 10.67 -8.13
C ALA A 33 4.90 9.83 -7.33
N HIS A 34 6.20 10.08 -7.46
CA HIS A 34 7.28 9.33 -6.80
C HIS A 34 7.19 9.28 -5.26
N ARG A 35 6.43 10.20 -4.65
CA ARG A 35 6.16 10.23 -3.19
C ARG A 35 4.75 9.76 -2.84
N PHE A 36 4.12 9.02 -3.73
CA PHE A 36 2.82 8.43 -3.45
C PHE A 36 2.95 7.36 -2.36
N ARG A 37 1.98 7.31 -1.47
CA ARG A 37 1.89 6.33 -0.38
C ARG A 37 0.80 5.32 -0.73
N GLY A 38 1.21 4.22 -1.30
CA GLY A 38 0.32 3.14 -1.71
C GLY A 38 0.23 2.01 -0.69
N MET A 39 0.11 0.77 -1.16
CA MET A 39 -0.03 -0.42 -0.34
C MET A 39 1.21 -0.68 0.52
N PHE A 40 1.00 -1.23 1.70
CA PHE A 40 2.07 -1.73 2.57
C PHE A 40 2.75 -2.96 2.00
N ARG A 41 4.03 -3.11 2.32
CA ARG A 41 4.80 -4.33 2.12
C ARG A 41 5.60 -4.62 3.38
N LEU A 42 5.78 -5.90 3.66
CA LEU A 42 6.53 -6.39 4.81
C LEU A 42 7.65 -7.34 4.33
N ASP A 43 8.85 -7.13 4.85
CA ASP A 43 9.94 -8.09 4.77
C ASP A 43 10.19 -8.66 6.17
N GLU A 44 9.69 -9.88 6.38
CA GLU A 44 9.80 -10.57 7.66
C GLU A 44 11.24 -10.88 8.04
N ASP A 45 12.09 -11.23 7.06
CA ASP A 45 13.48 -11.61 7.30
C ASP A 45 14.28 -10.45 7.90
N ARG A 46 13.93 -9.21 7.52
CA ARG A 46 14.53 -8.00 8.07
C ARG A 46 13.88 -7.51 9.36
N CYS A 47 12.67 -8.01 9.66
CA CYS A 47 11.91 -7.56 10.81
C CYS A 47 12.54 -8.06 12.12
N ILE A 48 12.94 -7.12 12.99
CA ILE A 48 13.50 -7.44 14.32
C ILE A 48 12.43 -7.64 15.39
N LYS A 49 11.16 -7.68 15.03
CA LYS A 49 10.01 -7.92 15.91
C LYS A 49 9.95 -6.94 17.10
N CYS A 50 10.31 -5.66 16.87
CA CYS A 50 10.40 -4.61 17.91
C CYS A 50 9.05 -3.95 18.26
N THR A 51 8.01 -4.15 17.45
CA THR A 51 6.65 -3.58 17.61
C THR A 51 6.56 -2.05 17.55
N LEU A 52 7.62 -1.34 17.18
CA LEU A 52 7.62 0.13 17.11
C LEU A 52 6.60 0.65 16.07
N CYS A 53 6.50 0.00 14.91
CA CYS A 53 5.53 0.39 13.88
C CYS A 53 4.06 0.34 14.39
N ALA A 54 3.73 -0.61 15.27
CA ALA A 54 2.41 -0.66 15.90
C ALA A 54 2.23 0.46 16.93
N LYS A 55 3.27 0.78 17.72
CA LYS A 55 3.22 1.86 18.72
C LYS A 55 3.16 3.26 18.10
N ASP A 56 3.83 3.45 16.97
CA ASP A 56 3.85 4.72 16.23
C ASP A 56 2.57 4.93 15.40
N CYS A 57 1.71 3.91 15.32
CA CYS A 57 0.45 4.01 14.61
C CYS A 57 -0.57 4.83 15.42
N PRO A 58 -1.00 6.02 14.96
CA PRO A 58 -1.89 6.90 15.76
C PRO A 58 -3.32 6.37 15.90
N ILE A 59 -3.70 5.36 15.12
CA ILE A 59 -5.04 4.76 15.10
C ILE A 59 -5.05 3.28 15.47
N ASP A 60 -3.89 2.74 15.86
CA ASP A 60 -3.72 1.38 16.40
C ASP A 60 -4.35 0.28 15.51
N ILE A 61 -3.86 0.17 14.28
CA ILE A 61 -4.37 -0.77 13.27
C ILE A 61 -3.37 -1.84 12.85
N ILE A 62 -2.21 -1.89 13.47
CA ILE A 62 -1.14 -2.86 13.18
C ILE A 62 -1.09 -3.86 14.33
N TYR A 63 -1.44 -5.09 14.04
CA TYR A 63 -1.52 -6.16 15.03
C TYR A 63 -0.31 -7.08 14.85
N ILE A 64 0.55 -7.13 15.89
CA ILE A 64 1.80 -7.89 15.85
C ILE A 64 1.84 -8.82 17.05
N ASP A 65 1.91 -10.14 16.76
CA ASP A 65 2.15 -11.17 17.76
C ASP A 65 3.45 -11.92 17.41
N TRP A 66 4.26 -12.19 18.40
CA TRP A 66 5.49 -12.94 18.25
C TRP A 66 5.72 -13.86 19.46
N HIS A 67 6.40 -14.94 19.26
CA HIS A 67 6.80 -15.87 20.30
C HIS A 67 8.30 -16.18 20.21
N GLN A 68 8.82 -16.84 21.24
CA GLN A 68 10.22 -17.27 21.27
C GLN A 68 10.29 -18.74 20.93
N GLU A 69 11.09 -19.08 19.94
CA GLU A 69 11.45 -20.45 19.62
C GLU A 69 12.94 -20.68 19.84
N VAL A 70 13.30 -21.93 20.12
CA VAL A 70 14.70 -22.34 20.23
C VAL A 70 15.10 -22.90 18.87
N ASN A 71 16.01 -22.22 18.20
CA ASN A 71 16.56 -22.71 16.95
C ASN A 71 17.29 -24.02 17.19
N PRO A 72 16.90 -25.14 16.52
CA PRO A 72 17.49 -26.46 16.76
C PRO A 72 18.98 -26.55 16.40
N GLU A 73 19.45 -25.71 15.48
CA GLU A 73 20.84 -25.68 15.05
C GLU A 73 21.76 -24.87 15.97
N THR A 74 21.29 -23.72 16.43
CA THR A 74 22.10 -22.77 17.21
C THR A 74 21.82 -22.84 18.72
N GLN A 75 20.75 -23.51 19.15
CA GLN A 75 20.21 -23.53 20.52
C GLN A 75 19.97 -22.13 21.13
N LYS A 76 19.86 -21.13 20.30
CA LYS A 76 19.54 -19.75 20.72
C LYS A 76 18.03 -19.52 20.64
N LYS A 77 17.54 -18.71 21.58
CA LYS A 77 16.16 -18.23 21.54
C LYS A 77 16.04 -17.14 20.50
N GLU A 78 15.23 -17.38 19.49
CA GLU A 78 14.91 -16.43 18.44
C GLU A 78 13.45 -16.00 18.55
N LYS A 79 13.16 -14.75 18.18
CA LYS A 79 11.79 -14.27 18.09
C LYS A 79 11.23 -14.64 16.73
N VAL A 80 10.14 -15.38 16.73
CA VAL A 80 9.39 -15.74 15.51
C VAL A 80 8.12 -14.93 15.46
N LEU A 81 7.83 -14.34 14.32
CA LEU A 81 6.60 -13.58 14.07
C LEU A 81 5.46 -14.57 13.83
N SER A 82 4.44 -14.54 14.65
CA SER A 82 3.24 -15.39 14.48
C SER A 82 2.11 -14.67 13.77
N ARG A 83 2.12 -13.33 13.84
CA ARG A 83 1.08 -12.52 13.24
C ARG A 83 1.59 -11.12 12.94
N PHE A 84 1.25 -10.61 11.77
CA PHE A 84 1.45 -9.23 11.38
C PHE A 84 0.34 -8.79 10.45
N ASP A 85 -0.72 -8.21 10.99
CA ASP A 85 -1.90 -7.83 10.23
C ASP A 85 -2.10 -6.32 10.26
N ILE A 86 -2.66 -5.78 9.20
CA ILE A 86 -2.98 -4.35 9.08
C ILE A 86 -4.43 -4.18 8.62
N ASP A 87 -5.25 -3.44 9.39
CA ASP A 87 -6.59 -3.00 8.96
C ASP A 87 -6.47 -1.76 8.07
N ILE A 88 -6.30 -1.99 6.77
CA ILE A 88 -6.04 -0.92 5.80
C ILE A 88 -7.24 0.00 5.62
N GLN A 89 -8.47 -0.48 5.83
CA GLN A 89 -9.66 0.35 5.67
C GLN A 89 -9.65 1.57 6.58
N ARG A 90 -9.04 1.47 7.77
CA ARG A 90 -8.91 2.59 8.72
C ARG A 90 -7.60 3.35 8.56
N CYS A 91 -6.69 2.85 7.73
CA CYS A 91 -5.36 3.43 7.55
C CYS A 91 -5.46 4.82 6.92
N MET A 92 -4.74 5.78 7.47
CA MET A 92 -4.61 7.12 6.91
C MET A 92 -3.36 7.29 6.03
N PHE A 93 -2.61 6.22 5.79
CA PHE A 93 -1.39 6.21 4.97
C PHE A 93 -0.39 7.32 5.35
N CYS A 94 -0.23 7.59 6.64
CA CYS A 94 0.65 8.66 7.15
C CYS A 94 2.14 8.33 7.02
N GLY A 95 2.53 7.04 6.96
CA GLY A 95 3.91 6.59 6.83
C GLY A 95 4.72 6.54 8.13
N LEU A 96 4.14 6.88 9.29
CA LEU A 96 4.86 6.87 10.57
C LEU A 96 5.39 5.47 10.93
N CYS A 97 4.68 4.41 10.59
CA CYS A 97 5.12 3.03 10.81
C CYS A 97 6.39 2.69 10.00
N GLU A 98 6.54 3.24 8.80
CA GLU A 98 7.74 3.10 7.98
C GLU A 98 8.88 3.96 8.57
N GLU A 99 8.60 5.21 8.92
CA GLU A 99 9.59 6.10 9.53
C GLU A 99 10.12 5.55 10.86
N GLY A 100 9.25 5.03 11.72
CA GLY A 100 9.57 4.44 13.01
C GLY A 100 10.30 3.10 12.94
N CYS A 101 10.35 2.45 11.78
CA CYS A 101 11.07 1.19 11.61
C CYS A 101 12.59 1.42 11.68
N PRO A 102 13.32 0.75 12.61
CA PRO A 102 14.76 0.99 12.81
C PRO A 102 15.65 0.24 11.81
N THR A 103 15.09 -0.68 11.01
CA THR A 103 15.87 -1.46 10.05
C THR A 103 16.29 -0.64 8.84
N ASN A 104 17.42 -0.98 8.22
CA ASN A 104 17.88 -0.38 6.99
C ASN A 104 18.38 -1.48 6.03
N PRO A 105 17.73 -1.69 4.89
CA PRO A 105 16.48 -1.06 4.46
C PRO A 105 15.30 -1.41 5.36
N LYS A 106 14.20 -0.63 5.26
CA LYS A 106 13.02 -0.79 6.10
C LYS A 106 12.36 -2.16 5.95
N SER A 107 11.92 -2.76 7.06
CA SER A 107 11.16 -4.02 7.01
C SER A 107 9.71 -3.81 6.61
N ILE A 108 9.13 -2.66 6.97
CA ILE A 108 7.80 -2.25 6.53
C ILE A 108 7.93 -0.95 5.77
N TRP A 109 7.28 -0.87 4.61
CA TRP A 109 7.28 0.33 3.77
C TRP A 109 5.99 0.47 2.97
N LEU A 110 5.75 1.67 2.46
CA LEU A 110 4.64 1.98 1.57
C LEU A 110 5.14 1.97 0.13
N THR A 111 4.46 1.25 -0.74
CA THR A 111 4.78 1.24 -2.18
C THR A 111 4.41 2.56 -2.83
N THR A 112 5.06 2.91 -3.94
CA THR A 112 4.74 4.12 -4.71
C THR A 112 3.84 3.86 -5.91
N LYS A 113 3.60 2.61 -6.27
CA LYS A 113 2.85 2.25 -7.50
C LYS A 113 1.57 1.48 -7.26
N THR A 114 1.45 0.77 -6.14
CA THR A 114 0.30 -0.07 -5.85
C THR A 114 -0.79 0.73 -5.14
N TYR A 115 -1.91 1.00 -5.83
CA TYR A 115 -3.04 1.78 -5.31
C TYR A 115 -4.41 1.14 -5.58
N GLU A 116 -4.45 0.01 -6.27
CA GLU A 116 -5.70 -0.67 -6.64
C GLU A 116 -6.17 -1.58 -5.49
N LEU A 117 -6.78 -0.98 -4.47
CA LEU A 117 -7.21 -1.65 -3.24
C LEU A 117 -8.71 -1.51 -2.97
N ALA A 118 -9.51 -1.21 -4.00
CA ALA A 118 -10.95 -1.10 -3.84
C ALA A 118 -11.59 -2.47 -3.61
N SER A 119 -12.41 -2.59 -2.59
CA SER A 119 -13.15 -3.81 -2.26
C SER A 119 -14.55 -3.49 -1.75
N TYR A 120 -15.48 -4.45 -1.94
CA TYR A 120 -16.82 -4.42 -1.34
C TYR A 120 -16.82 -4.95 0.10
N GLU A 121 -15.91 -5.86 0.41
CA GLU A 121 -15.82 -6.55 1.69
C GLU A 121 -14.62 -6.03 2.49
N ARG A 122 -14.89 -5.64 3.75
CA ARG A 122 -13.85 -5.12 4.63
C ARG A 122 -12.91 -6.21 5.13
N TRP A 123 -13.49 -7.26 5.68
CA TRP A 123 -12.74 -8.27 6.41
C TRP A 123 -12.01 -9.26 5.51
N GLU A 124 -12.52 -9.47 4.30
CA GLU A 124 -11.94 -10.41 3.35
C GLU A 124 -10.82 -9.79 2.51
N ASN A 125 -10.86 -8.47 2.25
CA ASN A 125 -9.95 -7.86 1.28
C ASN A 125 -9.21 -6.61 1.77
N LEU A 126 -9.62 -6.03 2.90
CA LEU A 126 -9.01 -4.80 3.44
C LEU A 126 -8.43 -5.00 4.85
N TYR A 127 -8.52 -6.21 5.35
CA TYR A 127 -7.78 -6.67 6.51
C TYR A 127 -6.66 -7.58 5.99
N ILE A 128 -5.49 -7.01 5.87
CA ILE A 128 -4.36 -7.64 5.17
C ILE A 128 -3.51 -8.39 6.19
N ASP A 129 -3.30 -9.65 5.94
CA ASP A 129 -2.47 -10.52 6.77
C ASP A 129 -0.98 -10.47 6.39
N MET A 130 -0.16 -11.19 7.13
CA MET A 130 1.27 -11.24 6.94
C MET A 130 1.66 -11.83 5.58
N GLU A 131 0.92 -12.83 5.08
CA GLU A 131 1.22 -13.50 3.81
C GLU A 131 0.96 -12.54 2.64
N GLU A 132 -0.16 -11.83 2.65
CA GLU A 132 -0.49 -10.82 1.65
C GLU A 132 0.49 -9.64 1.66
N LEU A 133 0.95 -9.23 2.85
CA LEU A 133 1.98 -8.19 2.97
C LEU A 133 3.32 -8.63 2.36
N GLN A 134 3.59 -9.93 2.30
CA GLN A 134 4.79 -10.51 1.71
C GLN A 134 4.64 -10.89 0.22
N ASP A 135 3.46 -10.79 -0.36
CA ASP A 135 3.16 -11.16 -1.76
C ASP A 135 4.08 -10.46 -2.79
N TRP A 136 4.68 -9.30 -2.44
CA TRP A 136 5.67 -8.63 -3.27
C TRP A 136 6.89 -9.50 -3.61
N LYS A 137 7.24 -10.48 -2.76
CA LYS A 137 8.33 -11.43 -3.02
C LYS A 137 7.99 -12.37 -4.17
N ILE A 138 6.70 -12.65 -4.37
CA ILE A 138 6.19 -13.56 -5.40
C ILE A 138 5.88 -12.80 -6.70
N ARG A 139 5.44 -11.55 -6.59
CA ARG A 139 5.05 -10.68 -7.70
C ARG A 139 5.95 -9.46 -7.80
N PRO A 140 7.16 -9.62 -8.35
CA PRO A 140 8.15 -8.54 -8.40
C PRO A 140 7.72 -7.32 -9.23
N GLU A 141 6.69 -7.43 -10.08
CA GLU A 141 6.10 -6.30 -10.76
C GLU A 141 5.50 -5.24 -9.83
N TYR A 142 5.19 -5.62 -8.59
CA TYR A 142 4.72 -4.71 -7.54
C TYR A 142 5.83 -4.17 -6.64
N THR A 143 7.06 -4.62 -6.84
CA THR A 143 8.19 -4.06 -6.11
C THR A 143 8.61 -2.75 -6.72
N ASP A 144 8.59 -1.69 -5.93
CA ASP A 144 9.22 -0.44 -6.31
C ASP A 144 10.73 -0.63 -6.30
N GLN A 145 11.38 -0.41 -7.44
CA GLN A 145 12.84 -0.49 -7.57
C GLN A 145 13.55 0.57 -6.71
N ASP A 146 12.80 1.46 -6.05
CA ASP A 146 13.32 2.55 -5.23
C ASP A 146 13.64 2.17 -3.77
N ILE A 147 13.41 0.91 -3.37
CA ILE A 147 13.74 0.41 -2.02
C ILE A 147 15.27 0.32 -1.80
N ALA A 148 16.05 0.49 -2.86
CA ALA A 148 17.52 0.37 -2.85
C ALA A 148 18.26 1.71 -2.72
N LYS A 149 17.58 2.79 -2.30
CA LYS A 149 18.23 4.10 -2.07
C LYS A 149 18.30 4.45 -0.61
#